data_43f1fcfe815f03a5bf227f278c532d31
#
_entry.id   43f1fcfe815f03a5bf227f278c532d31
#
_cell.length_a   1.000
_cell.length_b   1.000
_cell.length_c   1.000
_cell.angle_alpha   90.00
_cell.angle_beta   90.00
_cell.angle_gamma   90.00
#
_symmetry.space_group_name_H-M   'P 1'
#
loop_
_entity.id
_entity.type
_entity.pdbx_description
1 polymer ?
#
loop_
_entity_poly.entity_id
_entity_poly.type
_entity_poly.pdbx_seq_one_letter_code
_entity_poly.pdbx_strand_id
1 'polypeptide(L)'
;MSYKLLISIVPHDMGELITNAAKTAGAGGGTILMGRGTAANEIIQLLGFGDTSKDIAYVVVEDSILEKTILSVKEATSSKKSHFGVMFTVNVSNFIRSGNQNFVEKSKGENDMSQKDSYKLINVIVNKGYADDAMAAARKAGAGGGTIIGARGTAKEGDAKFFGAEIVPEKDMLLILVPAEKSEDVVNAIQALSCFEKAGSGIIFCSNAQNFSLLGK
;
A
#
# COMPACT_ATOMS: atom_id res chain seq x y z
N MET A 1 -3.26 -7.90 17.49
CA MET A 1 -3.97 -6.91 16.64
C MET A 1 -3.94 -7.42 15.21
N SER A 2 -5.03 -7.34 14.49
CA SER A 2 -5.09 -7.68 13.06
C SER A 2 -5.19 -6.40 12.25
N TYR A 3 -4.68 -6.45 11.01
CA TYR A 3 -4.64 -5.32 10.09
C TYR A 3 -5.29 -5.68 8.77
N LYS A 4 -5.92 -4.70 8.14
CA LYS A 4 -6.45 -4.76 6.79
C LYS A 4 -5.80 -3.67 5.94
N LEU A 5 -5.61 -3.95 4.68
CA LEU A 5 -5.28 -2.94 3.69
C LEU A 5 -6.58 -2.47 3.04
N LEU A 6 -6.95 -1.21 3.31
CA LEU A 6 -8.03 -0.53 2.61
C LEU A 6 -7.47 0.06 1.33
N ILE A 7 -8.02 -0.38 0.21
CA ILE A 7 -7.65 0.10 -1.12
C ILE A 7 -8.82 0.87 -1.69
N SER A 8 -8.58 2.12 -2.11
CA SER A 8 -9.59 2.94 -2.77
C SER A 8 -9.05 3.45 -4.11
N ILE A 9 -9.81 3.23 -5.18
CA ILE A 9 -9.48 3.70 -6.53
C ILE A 9 -10.46 4.80 -6.90
N VAL A 10 -9.95 6.01 -7.06
CA VAL A 10 -10.73 7.23 -7.26
C VAL A 10 -10.19 8.04 -8.45
N PRO A 11 -10.90 9.07 -8.95
CA PRO A 11 -10.36 9.97 -9.97
C PRO A 11 -9.03 10.59 -9.51
N HIS A 12 -8.20 10.99 -10.47
CA HIS A 12 -6.94 11.70 -10.19
C HIS A 12 -7.19 12.95 -9.33
N ASP A 13 -6.22 13.27 -8.46
CA ASP A 13 -6.26 14.34 -7.45
C ASP A 13 -7.30 14.14 -6.31
N MET A 14 -7.90 12.94 -6.21
CA MET A 14 -8.87 12.63 -5.16
C MET A 14 -8.34 11.65 -4.10
N GLY A 15 -7.13 11.17 -4.24
CA GLY A 15 -6.51 10.24 -3.27
C GLY A 15 -6.36 10.84 -1.88
N GLU A 16 -6.07 12.15 -1.78
CA GLU A 16 -5.94 12.85 -0.50
C GLU A 16 -7.26 12.95 0.27
N LEU A 17 -8.39 13.10 -0.43
CA LEU A 17 -9.71 13.07 0.20
C LEU A 17 -9.90 11.77 0.99
N ILE A 18 -9.51 10.64 0.39
CA ILE A 18 -9.63 9.32 1.00
C ILE A 18 -8.70 9.17 2.20
N THR A 19 -7.41 9.51 2.03
CA THR A 19 -6.42 9.35 3.10
C THR A 19 -6.66 10.30 4.27
N ASN A 20 -7.19 11.50 4.04
CA ASN A 20 -7.58 12.43 5.09
C ASN A 20 -8.81 11.95 5.86
N ALA A 21 -9.82 11.39 5.18
CA ALA A 21 -10.97 10.78 5.83
C ALA A 21 -10.54 9.58 6.71
N ALA A 22 -9.62 8.75 6.22
CA ALA A 22 -9.07 7.65 7.00
C ALA A 22 -8.28 8.13 8.23
N LYS A 23 -7.49 9.21 8.12
CA LYS A 23 -6.78 9.83 9.26
C LYS A 23 -7.75 10.36 10.32
N THR A 24 -8.84 10.99 9.91
CA THR A 24 -9.90 11.47 10.82
C THR A 24 -10.52 10.32 11.62
N ALA A 25 -10.61 9.13 11.02
CA ALA A 25 -11.08 7.92 11.70
C ALA A 25 -10.04 7.30 12.65
N GLY A 26 -8.76 7.71 12.59
CA GLY A 26 -7.67 7.23 13.44
C GLY A 26 -6.58 6.44 12.70
N ALA A 27 -6.64 6.31 11.37
CA ALA A 27 -5.58 5.67 10.60
C ALA A 27 -4.28 6.48 10.64
N GLY A 28 -3.14 5.82 10.64
CA GLY A 28 -1.82 6.46 10.74
C GLY A 28 -1.38 7.23 9.48
N GLY A 29 -2.14 7.16 8.41
CA GLY A 29 -1.85 7.79 7.11
C GLY A 29 -2.08 6.82 5.96
N GLY A 30 -1.76 7.25 4.75
CA GLY A 30 -1.90 6.42 3.54
C GLY A 30 -0.84 6.74 2.49
N THR A 31 -0.78 5.89 1.49
CA THR A 31 0.08 6.05 0.31
C THR A 31 -0.81 6.15 -0.93
N ILE A 32 -0.55 7.15 -1.75
CA ILE A 32 -1.28 7.36 -3.00
C ILE A 32 -0.36 6.96 -4.15
N LEU A 33 -0.83 5.99 -4.94
CA LEU A 33 -0.19 5.56 -6.17
C LEU A 33 -0.93 6.20 -7.34
N MET A 34 -0.21 6.57 -8.36
CA MET A 34 -0.83 6.98 -9.62
C MET A 34 -1.02 5.77 -10.51
N GLY A 35 -2.23 5.61 -11.00
CA GLY A 35 -2.62 4.52 -11.87
C GLY A 35 -3.43 4.98 -13.06
N ARG A 36 -3.85 4.02 -13.89
CA ARG A 36 -4.62 4.22 -15.09
C ARG A 36 -5.87 3.34 -15.04
N GLY A 37 -7.04 3.96 -15.23
CA GLY A 37 -8.31 3.25 -15.32
C GLY A 37 -8.45 2.59 -16.69
N THR A 38 -8.78 1.30 -16.71
CA THR A 38 -8.96 0.51 -17.94
C THR A 38 -10.43 0.32 -18.34
N ALA A 39 -11.37 0.80 -17.52
CA ALA A 39 -12.81 0.76 -17.87
C ALA A 39 -13.10 1.77 -18.97
N ALA A 40 -13.10 1.30 -20.20
CA ALA A 40 -13.31 2.12 -21.38
C ALA A 40 -14.77 2.08 -21.84
N ASN A 41 -15.36 3.26 -21.98
CA ASN A 41 -16.38 3.45 -23.00
C ASN A 41 -15.68 3.44 -24.37
N GLU A 42 -16.02 2.51 -25.23
CA GLU A 42 -15.40 2.37 -26.59
C GLU A 42 -15.40 3.69 -27.37
N ILE A 43 -16.40 4.55 -27.17
CA ILE A 43 -16.51 5.88 -27.77
C ILE A 43 -15.44 6.83 -27.26
N ILE A 44 -15.08 6.76 -25.98
CA ILE A 44 -14.06 7.62 -25.35
C ILE A 44 -12.66 7.21 -25.81
N GLN A 45 -12.41 5.91 -26.01
CA GLN A 45 -11.17 5.40 -26.61
C GLN A 45 -11.01 5.86 -28.07
N LEU A 46 -12.07 5.83 -28.85
CA LEU A 46 -12.06 6.25 -30.26
C LEU A 46 -11.73 7.75 -30.40
N LEU A 47 -12.08 8.55 -29.41
CA LEU A 47 -11.82 10.00 -29.38
C LEU A 47 -10.43 10.35 -28.78
N GLY A 48 -9.60 9.36 -28.46
CA GLY A 48 -8.27 9.58 -27.89
C GLY A 48 -8.25 9.97 -26.40
N PHE A 49 -9.41 9.97 -25.73
CA PHE A 49 -9.55 10.24 -24.28
C PHE A 49 -9.56 8.97 -23.43
N GLY A 50 -9.03 7.88 -23.95
CA GLY A 50 -9.19 6.51 -23.42
C GLY A 50 -8.56 6.20 -22.06
N ASP A 51 -7.72 7.06 -21.54
CA ASP A 51 -6.99 6.81 -20.29
C ASP A 51 -7.37 7.83 -19.23
N THR A 52 -8.25 7.45 -18.33
CA THR A 52 -8.53 8.26 -17.16
C THR A 52 -7.52 7.97 -16.07
N SER A 53 -6.67 8.94 -15.75
CA SER A 53 -5.77 8.87 -14.59
C SER A 53 -6.56 8.64 -13.31
N LYS A 54 -6.06 7.75 -12.45
CA LYS A 54 -6.65 7.37 -11.17
C LYS A 54 -5.62 7.50 -10.06
N ASP A 55 -6.11 7.87 -8.90
CA ASP A 55 -5.37 7.70 -7.66
C ASP A 55 -5.80 6.39 -7.00
N ILE A 56 -4.80 5.64 -6.53
CA ILE A 56 -5.01 4.42 -5.76
C ILE A 56 -4.52 4.70 -4.34
N ALA A 57 -5.44 4.88 -3.41
CA ALA A 57 -5.11 5.14 -2.02
C ALA A 57 -4.99 3.82 -1.25
N TYR A 58 -3.80 3.57 -0.67
CA TYR A 58 -3.49 2.45 0.20
C TYR A 58 -3.45 2.94 1.65
N VAL A 59 -4.32 2.38 2.50
CA VAL A 59 -4.35 2.69 3.93
C VAL A 59 -4.31 1.39 4.73
N VAL A 60 -3.24 1.17 5.49
CA VAL A 60 -3.19 0.05 6.44
C VAL A 60 -3.90 0.47 7.72
N VAL A 61 -4.92 -0.30 8.12
CA VAL A 61 -5.85 0.03 9.20
C VAL A 61 -5.94 -1.15 10.17
N GLU A 62 -5.95 -0.86 11.47
CA GLU A 62 -6.30 -1.88 12.48
C GLU A 62 -7.77 -2.28 12.34
N ASP A 63 -8.07 -3.58 12.51
CA ASP A 63 -9.44 -4.10 12.46
C ASP A 63 -10.37 -3.35 13.43
N SER A 64 -9.87 -2.94 14.59
CA SER A 64 -10.63 -2.21 15.61
C SER A 64 -11.23 -0.88 15.13
N ILE A 65 -10.60 -0.24 14.13
CA ILE A 65 -11.06 1.04 13.55
C ILE A 65 -11.49 0.92 12.09
N LEU A 66 -11.48 -0.28 11.51
CA LEU A 66 -11.77 -0.50 10.09
C LEU A 66 -13.16 0.02 9.70
N GLU A 67 -14.19 -0.39 10.43
CA GLU A 67 -15.58 0.00 10.14
C GLU A 67 -15.75 1.53 10.20
N LYS A 68 -15.20 2.16 11.24
CA LYS A 68 -15.20 3.61 11.38
C LYS A 68 -14.48 4.29 10.21
N THR A 69 -13.36 3.71 9.74
CA THR A 69 -12.60 4.22 8.59
C THR A 69 -13.42 4.11 7.30
N ILE A 70 -14.07 2.98 7.06
CA ILE A 70 -14.95 2.77 5.91
C ILE A 70 -16.09 3.79 5.90
N LEU A 71 -16.74 4.02 7.04
CA LEU A 71 -17.82 5.00 7.17
C LEU A 71 -17.32 6.42 6.90
N SER A 72 -16.19 6.82 7.46
CA SER A 72 -15.57 8.14 7.23
C SER A 72 -15.25 8.38 5.75
N VAL A 73 -14.72 7.38 5.03
CA VAL A 73 -14.44 7.49 3.60
C VAL A 73 -15.74 7.60 2.79
N LYS A 74 -16.77 6.81 3.12
CA LYS A 74 -18.08 6.90 2.47
C LYS A 74 -18.73 8.28 2.67
N GLU A 75 -18.66 8.81 3.88
CA GLU A 75 -19.18 10.14 4.21
C GLU A 75 -18.45 11.23 3.43
N ALA A 76 -17.11 11.21 3.41
CA ALA A 76 -16.30 12.17 2.66
C ALA A 76 -16.58 12.15 1.15
N THR A 77 -17.04 11.02 0.61
CA THR A 77 -17.35 10.85 -0.81
C THR A 77 -18.83 10.94 -1.14
N SER A 78 -19.71 11.10 -0.15
CA SER A 78 -21.18 11.07 -0.31
C SER A 78 -21.73 12.16 -1.25
N SER A 79 -21.07 13.32 -1.33
CA SER A 79 -21.45 14.43 -2.22
C SER A 79 -20.93 14.26 -3.66
N LYS A 80 -20.16 13.21 -3.94
CA LYS A 80 -19.60 12.94 -5.27
C LYS A 80 -20.61 12.23 -6.17
N LYS A 81 -20.40 12.33 -7.49
CA LYS A 81 -21.27 11.67 -8.48
C LYS A 81 -21.24 10.14 -8.26
N SER A 82 -22.34 9.49 -8.67
CA SER A 82 -22.41 8.03 -8.78
C SER A 82 -21.19 7.49 -9.55
N HIS A 83 -20.64 6.33 -9.12
CA HIS A 83 -19.44 5.74 -9.69
C HIS A 83 -18.15 6.59 -9.55
N PHE A 84 -18.10 7.43 -8.51
CA PHE A 84 -16.89 8.23 -8.20
C PHE A 84 -15.65 7.35 -8.04
N GLY A 85 -15.77 6.18 -7.43
CA GLY A 85 -14.67 5.24 -7.24
C GLY A 85 -15.12 3.93 -6.63
N VAL A 86 -14.15 3.07 -6.35
CA VAL A 86 -14.36 1.79 -5.66
C VAL A 86 -13.45 1.69 -4.44
N MET A 87 -13.89 0.96 -3.43
CA MET A 87 -13.15 0.70 -2.21
C MET A 87 -13.31 -0.75 -1.81
N PHE A 88 -12.22 -1.41 -1.41
CA PHE A 88 -12.23 -2.79 -0.91
C PHE A 88 -11.08 -3.01 0.08
N THR A 89 -11.08 -4.14 0.76
CA THR A 89 -10.05 -4.48 1.75
C THR A 89 -9.38 -5.81 1.42
N VAL A 90 -8.10 -5.91 1.81
CA VAL A 90 -7.29 -7.12 1.70
C VAL A 90 -6.71 -7.45 3.07
N ASN A 91 -6.63 -8.73 3.41
CA ASN A 91 -6.02 -9.16 4.67
C ASN A 91 -4.52 -8.87 4.67
N VAL A 92 -4.02 -8.36 5.79
CA VAL A 92 -2.59 -8.14 6.01
C VAL A 92 -2.09 -9.15 7.03
N SER A 93 -1.15 -10.00 6.63
CA SER A 93 -0.60 -11.05 7.51
C SER A 93 0.39 -10.50 8.53
N ASN A 94 1.27 -9.61 8.10
CA ASN A 94 2.31 -8.99 8.92
C ASN A 94 2.38 -7.49 8.60
N PHE A 95 2.46 -6.67 9.64
CA PHE A 95 2.63 -5.22 9.50
C PHE A 95 3.81 -4.76 10.36
N ILE A 96 4.79 -4.11 9.75
CA ILE A 96 6.00 -3.61 10.39
C ILE A 96 6.12 -2.13 10.08
N ARG A 97 6.29 -1.32 11.12
CA ARG A 97 6.53 0.12 11.01
C ARG A 97 7.98 0.41 11.40
N SER A 98 8.66 1.28 10.65
CA SER A 98 10.02 1.74 10.99
C SER A 98 10.06 2.44 12.35
N GLY A 99 11.18 2.33 13.05
CA GLY A 99 11.39 2.93 14.39
C GLY A 99 10.83 2.12 15.57
N ASN A 100 10.26 0.93 15.33
CA ASN A 100 9.75 0.06 16.39
C ASN A 100 10.28 -1.35 16.17
N GLN A 101 11.40 -1.71 16.82
CA GLN A 101 12.08 -3.00 16.61
C GLN A 101 11.32 -4.22 17.16
N ASN A 102 10.25 -4.02 17.93
CA ASN A 102 9.58 -5.08 18.68
C ASN A 102 8.20 -5.48 18.11
N PHE A 103 7.86 -5.11 16.88
CA PHE A 103 6.51 -5.35 16.38
C PHE A 103 6.45 -6.36 15.24
N VAL A 104 6.59 -7.65 15.60
CA VAL A 104 6.09 -8.76 14.77
C VAL A 104 4.83 -9.29 15.44
N GLU A 105 3.71 -8.63 15.32
CA GLU A 105 2.44 -9.29 15.61
C GLU A 105 2.05 -10.15 14.41
N LYS A 106 2.20 -11.45 14.58
CA LYS A 106 1.52 -12.42 13.71
C LYS A 106 0.02 -12.22 13.90
N SER A 107 -0.64 -11.55 12.97
CA SER A 107 -2.09 -11.61 12.94
C SER A 107 -2.47 -13.08 12.84
N LYS A 108 -3.21 -13.59 13.82
CA LYS A 108 -3.94 -14.86 13.68
C LYS A 108 -5.05 -14.58 12.66
N GLY A 109 -4.70 -14.53 11.38
CA GLY A 109 -5.68 -14.61 10.32
C GLY A 109 -6.33 -15.98 10.43
N GLU A 110 -7.65 -16.00 10.46
CA GLU A 110 -8.40 -17.24 10.30
C GLU A 110 -7.85 -17.95 9.06
N ASN A 111 -7.31 -19.14 9.31
CA ASN A 111 -6.92 -20.07 8.27
C ASN A 111 -8.19 -20.53 7.56
N ASP A 112 -8.56 -19.84 6.50
CA ASP A 112 -9.36 -20.49 5.46
C ASP A 112 -8.40 -21.47 4.75
N MET A 113 -8.34 -22.69 5.30
CA MET A 113 -7.40 -23.76 4.92
C MET A 113 -7.87 -24.49 3.65
N SER A 114 -8.33 -23.79 2.62
CA SER A 114 -8.80 -24.44 1.41
C SER A 114 -7.87 -24.36 0.19
N GLN A 115 -6.78 -23.59 0.24
CA GLN A 115 -5.65 -23.73 -0.69
C GLN A 115 -4.36 -23.34 0.03
N LYS A 116 -3.31 -24.19 -0.03
CA LYS A 116 -1.95 -23.84 0.39
C LYS A 116 -1.53 -22.58 -0.37
N ASP A 117 -1.62 -21.41 0.29
CA ASP A 117 -1.05 -20.17 -0.19
C ASP A 117 0.45 -20.36 -0.29
N SER A 118 0.93 -20.76 -1.47
CA SER A 118 2.34 -21.06 -1.70
C SER A 118 3.20 -19.80 -1.84
N TYR A 119 2.56 -18.62 -1.97
CA TYR A 119 3.24 -17.34 -2.17
C TYR A 119 2.71 -16.24 -1.24
N LYS A 120 3.62 -15.30 -0.92
CA LYS A 120 3.33 -14.06 -0.21
C LYS A 120 3.68 -12.86 -1.08
N LEU A 121 2.81 -11.86 -1.07
CA LEU A 121 3.10 -10.54 -1.58
C LEU A 121 3.62 -9.68 -0.43
N ILE A 122 4.87 -9.25 -0.54
CA ILE A 122 5.51 -8.30 0.37
C ILE A 122 5.44 -6.92 -0.25
N ASN A 123 4.82 -5.98 0.46
CA ASN A 123 4.75 -4.58 0.07
C ASN A 123 5.69 -3.79 0.98
N VAL A 124 6.67 -3.10 0.37
CA VAL A 124 7.62 -2.26 1.07
C VAL A 124 7.42 -0.83 0.60
N ILE A 125 7.07 0.09 1.48
CA ILE A 125 6.93 1.51 1.16
C ILE A 125 8.02 2.24 1.94
N VAL A 126 8.92 2.91 1.22
CA VAL A 126 10.08 3.64 1.75
C VAL A 126 10.16 5.04 1.17
N ASN A 127 11.01 5.89 1.73
CA ASN A 127 11.35 7.16 1.10
C ASN A 127 11.95 6.91 -0.28
N LYS A 128 11.71 7.80 -1.23
CA LYS A 128 12.24 7.69 -2.60
C LYS A 128 13.74 7.51 -2.59
N GLY A 129 14.22 6.58 -3.41
CA GLY A 129 15.64 6.23 -3.57
C GLY A 129 16.10 5.04 -2.73
N TYR A 130 15.30 4.54 -1.76
CA TYR A 130 15.67 3.37 -0.93
C TYR A 130 15.09 2.05 -1.43
N ALA A 131 14.26 2.05 -2.46
CA ALA A 131 13.65 0.82 -2.97
C ALA A 131 14.66 -0.15 -3.59
N ASP A 132 15.72 0.36 -4.22
CA ASP A 132 16.79 -0.47 -4.79
C ASP A 132 17.61 -1.17 -3.69
N ASP A 133 17.90 -0.48 -2.57
CA ASP A 133 18.57 -1.08 -1.42
C ASP A 133 17.68 -2.16 -0.78
N ALA A 134 16.39 -1.89 -0.62
CA ALA A 134 15.41 -2.86 -0.13
C ALA A 134 15.35 -4.09 -1.05
N MET A 135 15.35 -3.90 -2.38
CA MET A 135 15.36 -5.01 -3.34
C MET A 135 16.68 -5.80 -3.30
N ALA A 136 17.82 -5.13 -3.13
CA ALA A 136 19.11 -5.78 -3.00
C ALA A 136 19.17 -6.67 -1.73
N ALA A 137 18.65 -6.19 -0.61
CA ALA A 137 18.52 -6.98 0.63
C ALA A 137 17.59 -8.18 0.43
N ALA A 138 16.43 -7.97 -0.20
CA ALA A 138 15.47 -9.02 -0.51
C ALA A 138 16.07 -10.14 -1.39
N ARG A 139 16.85 -9.78 -2.42
CA ARG A 139 17.52 -10.75 -3.29
C ARG A 139 18.53 -11.61 -2.53
N LYS A 140 19.31 -11.01 -1.63
CA LYS A 140 20.25 -11.76 -0.76
C LYS A 140 19.52 -12.77 0.13
N ALA A 141 18.29 -12.48 0.53
CA ALA A 141 17.42 -13.36 1.28
C ALA A 141 16.60 -14.35 0.41
N GLY A 142 16.83 -14.37 -0.92
CA GLY A 142 16.25 -15.36 -1.83
C GLY A 142 15.01 -14.90 -2.60
N ALA A 143 14.69 -13.61 -2.63
CA ALA A 143 13.67 -13.08 -3.53
C ALA A 143 14.16 -13.09 -4.98
N GLY A 144 13.33 -13.53 -5.92
CA GLY A 144 13.67 -13.58 -7.35
C GLY A 144 13.71 -12.21 -8.01
N GLY A 145 12.90 -11.27 -7.54
CA GLY A 145 12.77 -9.91 -8.08
C GLY A 145 11.58 -9.18 -7.48
N GLY A 146 11.39 -7.94 -7.89
CA GLY A 146 10.27 -7.10 -7.46
C GLY A 146 9.98 -5.99 -8.46
N THR A 147 8.90 -5.26 -8.23
CA THR A 147 8.48 -4.11 -9.03
C THR A 147 8.47 -2.86 -8.17
N ILE A 148 9.15 -1.81 -8.61
CA ILE A 148 9.17 -0.52 -7.94
C ILE A 148 8.14 0.40 -8.59
N ILE A 149 7.32 1.07 -7.78
CA ILE A 149 6.27 2.00 -8.19
C ILE A 149 6.52 3.32 -7.44
N GLY A 150 6.56 4.43 -8.17
CA GLY A 150 6.64 5.75 -7.56
C GLY A 150 5.33 6.09 -6.82
N ALA A 151 5.46 6.65 -5.62
CA ALA A 151 4.33 6.97 -4.77
C ALA A 151 4.54 8.30 -4.02
N ARG A 152 3.51 8.80 -3.37
CA ARG A 152 3.61 9.92 -2.43
C ARG A 152 2.98 9.55 -1.09
N GLY A 153 3.63 9.95 -0.01
CA GLY A 153 3.11 9.79 1.34
C GLY A 153 2.14 10.90 1.72
N THR A 154 1.19 10.58 2.59
CA THR A 154 0.22 11.54 3.14
C THR A 154 0.26 11.60 4.67
N ALA A 155 1.19 10.87 5.32
CA ALA A 155 1.42 11.00 6.75
C ALA A 155 2.05 12.36 7.04
N LYS A 156 1.62 13.03 8.10
CA LYS A 156 2.27 14.25 8.57
C LYS A 156 3.66 13.88 9.11
N GLU A 157 4.70 14.11 8.33
CA GLU A 157 6.03 14.36 8.86
C GLU A 157 6.02 15.85 9.18
N GLY A 158 6.20 16.19 10.47
CA GLY A 158 6.05 17.54 11.03
C GLY A 158 6.24 18.67 10.03
N ASP A 159 5.30 19.55 9.99
CA ASP A 159 5.13 20.81 9.25
C ASP A 159 6.32 21.35 8.41
N ALA A 160 6.93 20.51 7.57
CA ALA A 160 7.97 20.94 6.65
C ALA A 160 7.33 21.77 5.54
N LYS A 161 7.23 23.06 5.79
CA LYS A 161 6.82 24.05 4.78
C LYS A 161 8.07 24.69 4.19
N PHE A 162 8.20 24.67 2.88
CA PHE A 162 9.20 25.42 2.15
C PHE A 162 8.52 26.59 1.44
N PHE A 163 8.85 27.81 1.84
CA PHE A 163 8.18 29.04 1.37
C PHE A 163 6.64 29.01 1.41
N GLY A 164 6.05 28.35 2.43
CA GLY A 164 4.59 28.27 2.61
C GLY A 164 3.92 27.15 1.80
N ALA A 165 4.64 26.43 0.95
CA ALA A 165 4.15 25.25 0.25
C ALA A 165 4.42 23.99 1.09
N GLU A 166 3.44 23.10 1.17
CA GLU A 166 3.63 21.78 1.81
C GLU A 166 4.56 20.92 0.96
N ILE A 167 5.62 20.38 1.58
CA ILE A 167 6.48 19.40 0.93
C ILE A 167 5.76 18.05 1.00
N VAL A 168 5.34 17.55 -0.15
CA VAL A 168 4.77 16.20 -0.28
C VAL A 168 5.91 15.18 -0.28
N PRO A 169 6.01 14.28 0.73
CA PRO A 169 7.09 13.31 0.77
C PRO A 169 6.94 12.28 -0.37
N GLU A 170 7.91 12.22 -1.26
CA GLU A 170 7.98 11.20 -2.30
C GLU A 170 8.34 9.85 -1.67
N LYS A 171 7.68 8.80 -2.11
CA LYS A 171 7.88 7.42 -1.66
C LYS A 171 8.09 6.50 -2.87
N ASP A 172 8.77 5.42 -2.62
CA ASP A 172 8.78 4.26 -3.51
C ASP A 172 8.02 3.11 -2.86
N MET A 173 7.20 2.42 -3.62
CA MET A 173 6.55 1.18 -3.22
C MET A 173 7.17 0.03 -4.00
N LEU A 174 7.75 -0.92 -3.28
CA LEU A 174 8.34 -2.13 -3.84
C LEU A 174 7.42 -3.32 -3.58
N LEU A 175 6.99 -3.98 -4.64
CA LEU A 175 6.19 -5.19 -4.62
C LEU A 175 7.11 -6.39 -4.86
N ILE A 176 7.13 -7.35 -3.93
CA ILE A 176 7.93 -8.57 -4.03
C ILE A 176 7.02 -9.78 -3.83
N LEU A 177 6.99 -10.69 -4.81
CA LEU A 177 6.29 -11.96 -4.68
C LEU A 177 7.30 -13.07 -4.38
N VAL A 178 7.13 -13.76 -3.27
CA VAL A 178 8.03 -14.83 -2.83
C VAL A 178 7.27 -16.08 -2.41
N PRO A 179 7.88 -17.28 -2.49
CA PRO A 179 7.37 -18.45 -1.82
C PRO A 179 7.15 -18.18 -0.33
N ALA A 180 6.08 -18.72 0.24
CA ALA A 180 5.66 -18.41 1.62
C ALA A 180 6.78 -18.73 2.65
N GLU A 181 7.56 -19.78 2.42
CA GLU A 181 8.68 -20.18 3.28
C GLU A 181 9.85 -19.18 3.31
N LYS A 182 10.00 -18.33 2.28
CA LYS A 182 11.05 -17.31 2.20
C LYS A 182 10.62 -15.95 2.71
N SER A 183 9.33 -15.75 2.97
CA SER A 183 8.79 -14.41 3.25
C SER A 183 9.37 -13.79 4.53
N GLU A 184 9.61 -14.59 5.56
CA GLU A 184 10.14 -14.11 6.85
C GLU A 184 11.61 -13.65 6.70
N ASP A 185 12.44 -14.44 6.02
CA ASP A 185 13.85 -14.10 5.79
C ASP A 185 13.98 -12.80 4.96
N VAL A 186 13.13 -12.65 3.94
CA VAL A 186 13.11 -11.45 3.09
C VAL A 186 12.68 -10.23 3.88
N VAL A 187 11.64 -10.34 4.69
CA VAL A 187 11.15 -9.22 5.54
C VAL A 187 12.23 -8.81 6.55
N ASN A 188 12.85 -9.77 7.23
CA ASN A 188 13.91 -9.52 8.21
C ASN A 188 15.12 -8.82 7.56
N ALA A 189 15.54 -9.25 6.36
CA ALA A 189 16.65 -8.65 5.64
C ALA A 189 16.37 -7.18 5.24
N ILE A 190 15.14 -6.87 4.85
CA ILE A 190 14.74 -5.49 4.51
C ILE A 190 14.64 -4.64 5.78
N GLN A 191 14.04 -5.18 6.85
CA GLN A 191 13.87 -4.47 8.12
C GLN A 191 15.21 -4.08 8.77
N ALA A 192 16.27 -4.86 8.55
CA ALA A 192 17.62 -4.60 9.07
C ALA A 192 18.34 -3.43 8.38
N LEU A 193 17.76 -2.84 7.33
CA LEU A 193 18.34 -1.68 6.65
C LEU A 193 18.23 -0.41 7.51
N SER A 194 19.27 0.41 7.48
CA SER A 194 19.33 1.67 8.25
C SER A 194 18.19 2.64 7.93
N CYS A 195 17.63 2.58 6.72
CA CYS A 195 16.47 3.39 6.35
C CYS A 195 15.20 3.03 7.13
N PHE A 196 15.14 1.89 7.83
CA PHE A 196 14.03 1.49 8.70
C PHE A 196 14.23 1.85 10.18
N GLU A 197 15.40 2.36 10.58
CA GLU A 197 15.68 2.75 11.97
C GLU A 197 14.86 3.96 12.42
N LYS A 198 14.62 4.91 11.50
CA LYS A 198 13.88 6.14 11.82
C LYS A 198 12.38 5.91 11.70
N ALA A 199 11.62 6.31 12.72
CA ALA A 199 10.17 6.28 12.68
C ALA A 199 9.62 7.11 11.52
N GLY A 200 8.64 6.58 10.78
CA GLY A 200 8.02 7.25 9.63
C GLY A 200 8.73 7.04 8.29
N SER A 201 9.97 6.50 8.27
CA SER A 201 10.74 6.33 7.04
C SER A 201 10.19 5.22 6.12
N GLY A 202 9.51 4.22 6.67
CA GLY A 202 8.96 3.13 5.87
C GLY A 202 7.95 2.26 6.60
N ILE A 203 7.25 1.44 5.82
CA ILE A 203 6.36 0.38 6.31
C ILE A 203 6.53 -0.87 5.46
N ILE A 204 6.39 -2.03 6.08
CA ILE A 204 6.34 -3.33 5.41
C ILE A 204 5.05 -4.02 5.84
N PHE A 205 4.34 -4.60 4.88
CA PHE A 205 3.21 -5.47 5.15
C PHE A 205 3.10 -6.58 4.13
N CYS A 206 2.63 -7.74 4.59
CA CYS A 206 2.51 -8.93 3.76
C CYS A 206 1.05 -9.35 3.66
N SER A 207 0.69 -9.89 2.50
CA SER A 207 -0.60 -10.53 2.26
C SER A 207 -0.40 -11.87 1.58
N ASN A 208 -1.36 -12.78 1.74
CA ASN A 208 -1.39 -14.01 0.96
C ASN A 208 -1.64 -13.66 -0.50
N ALA A 209 -0.85 -14.25 -1.39
CA ALA A 209 -1.03 -14.15 -2.83
C ALA A 209 -1.71 -15.42 -3.33
N GLN A 210 -2.85 -15.23 -3.98
CA GLN A 210 -3.64 -16.31 -4.57
C GLN A 210 -3.52 -16.31 -6.08
N ASN A 211 -3.67 -17.50 -6.70
CA ASN A 211 -3.71 -17.68 -8.15
C ASN A 211 -2.46 -17.18 -8.90
N PHE A 212 -1.27 -17.31 -8.27
CA PHE A 212 -0.04 -16.95 -8.95
C PHE A 212 0.19 -17.81 -10.18
N SER A 213 0.51 -17.19 -11.31
CA SER A 213 0.95 -17.85 -12.54
C SER A 213 1.98 -17.00 -13.28
N LEU A 214 2.95 -17.65 -13.90
CA LEU A 214 3.83 -16.99 -14.86
C LEU A 214 3.06 -16.74 -16.16
N LEU A 215 3.17 -15.53 -16.68
CA LEU A 215 2.60 -15.14 -17.97
C LEU A 215 3.68 -15.16 -19.04
N GLY A 216 3.31 -15.51 -20.25
CA GLY A 216 4.21 -15.45 -21.41
C GLY A 216 5.08 -16.71 -21.55
N LYS A 217 4.49 -17.79 -21.99
CA LYS A 217 5.22 -18.82 -22.75
C LYS A 217 5.16 -18.49 -24.21
#